data_959ff8882b94f21f179413f7e9381977
#
_entry.id   959ff8882b94f21f179413f7e9381977
#
_cell.length_a   1.000
_cell.length_b   1.000
_cell.length_c   1.000
_cell.angle_alpha   90.00
_cell.angle_beta   90.00
_cell.angle_gamma   90.00
#
_symmetry.space_group_name_H-M   'P 1'
#
loop_
_entity.id
_entity.type
_entity.pdbx_description
1 polymer ?
#
loop_
_entity_poly.entity_id
_entity_poly.type
_entity_poly.pdbx_seq_one_letter_code
_entity_poly.pdbx_strand_id
1 'polypeptide(L)'
;KKSFLYKVEDFFTKKELIEQKKNIDLSRYNIPNGVNIEKPVFLNKNGLAFLPKRILLKIKGKIIVDGGAYFGDSALVFLEYTPSRVYSFEPVNLTYKKLKETIRINKMGDIVTPIKLGLGKKAGKAFIKGTNSAASLTTSDFKNAQEISITSIDDFFSGKNDVIGLIKLDVEGEELGVIKGALETIKRDKPILLISVYHRPEDFFFIKPLIDDLNLGYKFMIRKTSSFRVTSETVLIGYSG
;
A
#
# COMPACT_ATOMS: atom_id res chain seq x y z
N LYS A 1 -12.24 -21.24 -27.96
CA LYS A 1 -11.14 -20.50 -27.24
C LYS A 1 -11.60 -19.16 -26.65
N LYS A 2 -12.84 -19.10 -26.12
CA LYS A 2 -13.40 -17.91 -25.44
C LYS A 2 -13.45 -18.07 -23.90
N SER A 3 -12.69 -19.01 -23.30
CA SER A 3 -13.14 -19.49 -22.00
C SER A 3 -12.41 -18.95 -20.77
N PHE A 4 -11.21 -18.43 -20.90
CA PHE A 4 -10.44 -18.07 -19.69
C PHE A 4 -10.59 -16.60 -19.29
N LEU A 5 -10.61 -15.69 -20.24
CA LEU A 5 -10.75 -14.24 -19.96
C LEU A 5 -12.15 -13.85 -19.47
N TYR A 6 -13.20 -14.54 -19.92
CA TYR A 6 -14.58 -14.26 -19.47
C TYR A 6 -14.90 -14.75 -18.06
N LYS A 7 -14.19 -15.79 -17.56
CA LYS A 7 -14.41 -16.28 -16.19
C LYS A 7 -13.81 -15.40 -15.10
N VAL A 8 -12.90 -14.49 -15.45
CA VAL A 8 -12.34 -13.52 -14.49
C VAL A 8 -13.30 -12.37 -14.23
N GLU A 9 -14.15 -12.01 -15.18
CA GLU A 9 -15.22 -11.02 -14.98
C GLU A 9 -16.32 -11.51 -14.03
N ASP A 10 -16.54 -12.82 -13.92
CA ASP A 10 -17.48 -13.41 -12.95
C ASP A 10 -16.98 -13.32 -11.49
N PHE A 11 -15.72 -12.99 -11.26
CA PHE A 11 -15.20 -12.70 -9.91
C PHE A 11 -15.66 -11.37 -9.33
N PHE A 12 -16.20 -10.49 -10.18
CA PHE A 12 -16.84 -9.26 -9.72
C PHE A 12 -18.33 -9.47 -9.60
N THR A 13 -18.88 -9.26 -8.42
CA THR A 13 -20.32 -9.15 -8.31
C THR A 13 -20.79 -7.92 -9.11
N LYS A 14 -22.00 -7.99 -9.71
CA LYS A 14 -22.60 -6.80 -10.37
C LYS A 14 -22.57 -5.56 -9.46
N LYS A 15 -22.62 -5.75 -8.16
CA LYS A 15 -22.55 -4.70 -7.15
C LYS A 15 -21.19 -4.01 -7.12
N GLU A 16 -20.08 -4.75 -7.17
CA GLU A 16 -18.72 -4.18 -7.21
C GLU A 16 -18.48 -3.40 -8.49
N LEU A 17 -18.97 -3.88 -9.64
CA LEU A 17 -18.89 -3.17 -10.92
C LEU A 17 -19.74 -1.88 -10.94
N ILE A 18 -20.90 -1.87 -10.28
CA ILE A 18 -21.75 -0.68 -10.16
C ILE A 18 -21.10 0.35 -9.22
N GLU A 19 -20.51 -0.08 -8.11
CA GLU A 19 -19.82 0.81 -7.18
C GLU A 19 -18.62 1.51 -7.83
N GLN A 20 -17.89 0.83 -8.69
CA GLN A 20 -16.77 1.42 -9.44
C GLN A 20 -17.20 2.50 -10.46
N LYS A 21 -18.47 2.49 -10.88
CA LYS A 21 -19.04 3.54 -11.77
C LYS A 21 -19.51 4.77 -11.01
N LYS A 22 -19.55 4.75 -9.68
CA LYS A 22 -19.96 5.91 -8.89
C LYS A 22 -18.95 7.04 -9.05
N ASN A 23 -19.46 8.25 -9.15
CA ASN A 23 -18.62 9.44 -9.00
C ASN A 23 -18.09 9.48 -7.56
N ILE A 24 -16.79 9.67 -7.45
CA ILE A 24 -16.15 9.82 -6.14
C ILE A 24 -16.35 11.26 -5.69
N ASP A 25 -16.91 11.44 -4.52
CA ASP A 25 -16.93 12.75 -3.88
C ASP A 25 -15.56 13.01 -3.26
N LEU A 26 -14.77 13.83 -3.94
CA LEU A 26 -13.46 14.29 -3.49
C LEU A 26 -13.52 15.66 -2.81
N SER A 27 -14.70 16.26 -2.66
CA SER A 27 -14.87 17.64 -2.15
C SER A 27 -14.29 17.85 -0.75
N ARG A 28 -14.20 16.77 0.04
CA ARG A 28 -13.61 16.79 1.39
C ARG A 28 -12.08 16.73 1.42
N TYR A 29 -11.43 16.52 0.27
CA TYR A 29 -9.99 16.43 0.17
C TYR A 29 -9.42 17.55 -0.70
N ASN A 30 -8.36 18.18 -0.23
CA ASN A 30 -7.60 19.10 -1.06
C ASN A 30 -6.53 18.31 -1.80
N ILE A 31 -6.65 18.21 -3.12
CA ILE A 31 -5.74 17.43 -3.97
C ILE A 31 -4.74 18.39 -4.62
N PRO A 32 -3.42 18.11 -4.56
CA PRO A 32 -2.41 18.93 -5.24
C PRO A 32 -2.61 18.93 -6.76
N ASN A 33 -2.25 20.04 -7.41
CA ASN A 33 -2.29 20.11 -8.87
C ASN A 33 -1.28 19.16 -9.52
N GLY A 34 -1.64 18.63 -10.69
CA GLY A 34 -0.75 17.81 -11.51
C GLY A 34 -0.48 16.40 -10.97
N VAL A 35 -1.36 15.85 -10.13
CA VAL A 35 -1.32 14.45 -9.72
C VAL A 35 -2.44 13.67 -10.40
N ASN A 36 -2.19 12.40 -10.70
CA ASN A 36 -3.21 11.48 -11.20
C ASN A 36 -3.93 10.85 -10.00
N ILE A 37 -5.25 11.03 -9.93
CA ILE A 37 -6.06 10.48 -8.83
C ILE A 37 -6.30 9.00 -9.09
N GLU A 38 -5.90 8.17 -8.14
CA GLU A 38 -6.15 6.74 -8.14
C GLU A 38 -7.53 6.45 -7.53
N LYS A 39 -8.54 6.37 -8.41
CA LYS A 39 -9.92 6.13 -8.00
C LYS A 39 -10.10 4.94 -7.03
N PRO A 40 -9.42 3.79 -7.22
CA PRO A 40 -9.54 2.65 -6.31
C PRO A 40 -9.20 2.97 -4.86
N VAL A 41 -8.24 3.86 -4.63
CA VAL A 41 -7.84 4.30 -3.28
C VAL A 41 -9.03 4.88 -2.52
N PHE A 42 -9.79 5.76 -3.15
CA PHE A 42 -10.94 6.43 -2.51
C PHE A 42 -12.19 5.55 -2.46
N LEU A 43 -12.46 4.75 -3.48
CA LEU A 43 -13.64 3.87 -3.55
C LEU A 43 -13.53 2.69 -2.59
N ASN A 44 -12.42 1.98 -2.63
CA ASN A 44 -12.22 0.72 -1.93
C ASN A 44 -11.29 0.87 -0.71
N LYS A 45 -10.83 2.11 -0.44
CA LYS A 45 -9.96 2.44 0.71
C LYS A 45 -8.73 1.52 0.77
N ASN A 46 -8.06 1.35 -0.38
CA ASN A 46 -6.96 0.40 -0.58
C ASN A 46 -7.33 -1.05 -0.23
N GLY A 47 -8.59 -1.42 -0.24
CA GLY A 47 -9.06 -2.76 0.14
C GLY A 47 -9.69 -2.83 1.54
N LEU A 48 -9.56 -1.80 2.39
CA LEU A 48 -10.17 -1.79 3.72
C LEU A 48 -11.70 -1.88 3.67
N ALA A 49 -12.33 -1.40 2.60
CA ALA A 49 -13.78 -1.49 2.43
C ALA A 49 -14.33 -2.94 2.37
N PHE A 50 -13.46 -3.93 2.11
CA PHE A 50 -13.85 -5.35 2.08
C PHE A 50 -13.77 -6.02 3.45
N LEU A 51 -13.23 -5.34 4.47
CA LEU A 51 -13.05 -5.91 5.80
C LEU A 51 -14.25 -5.63 6.73
N PRO A 52 -14.62 -6.59 7.60
CA PRO A 52 -15.60 -6.34 8.62
C PRO A 52 -15.20 -5.21 9.58
N LYS A 53 -16.16 -4.43 10.04
CA LYS A 53 -15.93 -3.29 10.98
C LYS A 53 -15.09 -3.70 12.19
N ARG A 54 -15.33 -4.89 12.78
CA ARG A 54 -14.57 -5.39 13.94
C ARG A 54 -13.07 -5.52 13.67
N ILE A 55 -12.69 -5.85 12.42
CA ILE A 55 -11.29 -5.96 12.01
C ILE A 55 -10.69 -4.56 11.86
N LEU A 56 -11.44 -3.63 11.26
CA LEU A 56 -11.00 -2.24 11.07
C LEU A 56 -10.71 -1.52 12.40
N LEU A 57 -11.38 -1.90 13.50
CA LEU A 57 -11.10 -1.36 14.83
C LEU A 57 -9.67 -1.64 15.31
N LYS A 58 -8.97 -2.63 14.73
CA LYS A 58 -7.57 -2.92 15.05
C LYS A 58 -6.61 -1.79 14.64
N ILE A 59 -7.03 -0.89 13.75
CA ILE A 59 -6.23 0.25 13.28
C ILE A 59 -6.29 1.42 14.29
N LYS A 60 -7.41 1.56 14.98
CA LYS A 60 -7.66 2.70 15.87
C LYS A 60 -6.55 2.85 16.93
N GLY A 61 -5.97 4.05 17.01
CA GLY A 61 -4.91 4.38 17.98
C GLY A 61 -3.58 3.69 17.73
N LYS A 62 -3.40 2.99 16.60
CA LYS A 62 -2.16 2.32 16.22
C LYS A 62 -1.51 2.99 15.00
N ILE A 63 -0.29 2.57 14.70
CA ILE A 63 0.46 3.07 13.56
C ILE A 63 -0.05 2.41 12.27
N ILE A 64 -0.04 3.21 11.20
CA ILE A 64 -0.14 2.74 9.83
C ILE A 64 1.21 2.93 9.14
N VAL A 65 1.69 1.87 8.48
CA VAL A 65 2.82 1.91 7.54
C VAL A 65 2.25 1.95 6.13
N ASP A 66 2.50 3.04 5.42
CA ASP A 66 2.05 3.28 4.05
C ASP A 66 3.27 3.25 3.12
N GLY A 67 3.56 2.09 2.56
CA GLY A 67 4.65 1.87 1.61
C GLY A 67 4.21 2.17 0.18
N GLY A 68 4.95 3.04 -0.52
CA GLY A 68 4.56 3.59 -1.81
C GLY A 68 3.42 4.60 -1.65
N ALA A 69 3.71 5.67 -0.89
CA ALA A 69 2.68 6.66 -0.52
C ALA A 69 2.31 7.62 -1.66
N TYR A 70 3.07 7.62 -2.77
CA TYR A 70 2.83 8.45 -3.95
C TYR A 70 2.64 9.93 -3.56
N PHE A 71 1.50 10.55 -3.89
CA PHE A 71 1.19 11.92 -3.44
C PHE A 71 0.40 11.98 -2.13
N GLY A 72 0.16 10.86 -1.45
CA GLY A 72 -0.50 10.79 -0.15
C GLY A 72 -2.01 10.57 -0.20
N ASP A 73 -2.57 10.03 -1.28
CA ASP A 73 -3.98 9.67 -1.40
C ASP A 73 -4.38 8.59 -0.39
N SER A 74 -3.54 7.57 -0.20
CA SER A 74 -3.73 6.56 0.84
C SER A 74 -3.82 7.18 2.23
N ALA A 75 -2.94 8.13 2.56
CA ALA A 75 -2.94 8.81 3.85
C ALA A 75 -4.23 9.58 4.10
N LEU A 76 -4.81 10.25 3.07
CA LEU A 76 -6.09 10.94 3.16
C LEU A 76 -7.21 9.99 3.63
N VAL A 77 -7.23 8.79 3.09
CA VAL A 77 -8.24 7.77 3.40
C VAL A 77 -7.98 7.13 4.77
N PHE A 78 -6.73 6.91 5.12
CA PHE A 78 -6.37 6.23 6.37
C PHE A 78 -6.74 7.02 7.63
N LEU A 79 -6.82 8.36 7.56
CA LEU A 79 -7.26 9.18 8.69
C LEU A 79 -8.68 8.85 9.16
N GLU A 80 -9.53 8.29 8.29
CA GLU A 80 -10.89 7.86 8.68
C GLU A 80 -10.88 6.75 9.75
N TYR A 81 -9.77 6.01 9.89
CA TYR A 81 -9.61 4.92 10.86
C TYR A 81 -8.95 5.35 12.17
N THR A 82 -8.79 6.67 12.38
CA THR A 82 -8.22 7.26 13.60
C THR A 82 -6.92 6.59 14.09
N PRO A 83 -5.90 6.49 13.23
CA PRO A 83 -4.59 5.97 13.64
C PRO A 83 -3.92 6.93 14.62
N SER A 84 -2.96 6.44 15.42
CA SER A 84 -2.08 7.31 16.20
C SER A 84 -1.09 8.06 15.32
N ARG A 85 -0.61 7.40 14.26
CA ARG A 85 0.30 7.97 13.26
C ARG A 85 0.26 7.17 11.95
N VAL A 86 0.52 7.86 10.85
CA VAL A 86 0.75 7.26 9.53
C VAL A 86 2.18 7.60 9.12
N TYR A 87 3.02 6.60 8.91
CA TYR A 87 4.33 6.77 8.29
C TYR A 87 4.21 6.47 6.80
N SER A 88 4.28 7.51 5.97
CA SER A 88 4.11 7.43 4.51
C SER A 88 5.48 7.42 3.84
N PHE A 89 5.91 6.26 3.34
CA PHE A 89 7.19 6.05 2.68
C PHE A 89 7.07 6.30 1.18
N GLU A 90 7.86 7.27 0.68
CA GLU A 90 7.92 7.64 -0.73
C GLU A 90 9.34 8.04 -1.11
N PRO A 91 10.09 7.22 -1.85
CA PRO A 91 11.49 7.50 -2.17
C PRO A 91 11.69 8.50 -3.30
N VAL A 92 10.74 8.62 -4.24
CA VAL A 92 10.89 9.43 -5.45
C VAL A 92 10.75 10.91 -5.12
N ASN A 93 11.71 11.72 -5.57
CA ASN A 93 11.77 13.15 -5.23
C ASN A 93 10.50 13.94 -5.60
N LEU A 94 9.94 13.67 -6.77
CA LEU A 94 8.80 14.40 -7.29
C LEU A 94 7.53 14.09 -6.51
N THR A 95 7.22 12.80 -6.33
CA THR A 95 6.05 12.32 -5.61
C THR A 95 6.15 12.63 -4.12
N TYR A 96 7.35 12.54 -3.52
CA TYR A 96 7.59 12.96 -2.14
C TYR A 96 7.28 14.46 -1.90
N LYS A 97 7.61 15.35 -2.86
CA LYS A 97 7.22 16.76 -2.79
C LYS A 97 5.70 16.91 -2.79
N LYS A 98 5.01 16.13 -3.62
CA LYS A 98 3.53 16.11 -3.68
C LYS A 98 2.91 15.54 -2.42
N LEU A 99 3.48 14.48 -1.83
CA LEU A 99 3.08 13.94 -0.53
C LEU A 99 3.13 15.04 0.56
N LYS A 100 4.24 15.78 0.65
CA LYS A 100 4.36 16.91 1.61
C LYS A 100 3.34 18.01 1.34
N GLU A 101 3.07 18.32 0.07
CA GLU A 101 2.05 19.29 -0.32
C GLU A 101 0.66 18.82 0.14
N THR A 102 0.30 17.56 -0.10
CA THR A 102 -0.97 16.95 0.34
C THR A 102 -1.13 17.04 1.86
N ILE A 103 -0.09 16.67 2.62
CA ILE A 103 -0.09 16.76 4.08
C ILE A 103 -0.36 18.18 4.54
N ARG A 104 0.31 19.17 3.94
CA ARG A 104 0.19 20.57 4.32
C ARG A 104 -1.21 21.13 4.02
N ILE A 105 -1.73 20.94 2.80
CA ILE A 105 -3.01 21.53 2.37
C ILE A 105 -4.22 20.89 3.05
N ASN A 106 -4.08 19.64 3.53
CA ASN A 106 -5.11 18.94 4.31
C ASN A 106 -4.86 18.99 5.82
N LYS A 107 -3.85 19.74 6.29
CA LYS A 107 -3.53 19.95 7.72
C LYS A 107 -3.32 18.64 8.49
N MET A 108 -2.65 17.64 7.87
CA MET A 108 -2.46 16.30 8.43
C MET A 108 -1.12 16.14 9.17
N GLY A 109 -0.32 17.19 9.32
CA GLY A 109 1.07 17.10 9.82
C GLY A 109 1.23 16.52 11.22
N ASP A 110 0.19 16.60 12.07
CA ASP A 110 0.23 16.04 13.42
C ASP A 110 0.13 14.50 13.42
N ILE A 111 -0.43 13.91 12.37
CA ILE A 111 -0.69 12.46 12.29
C ILE A 111 0.14 11.81 11.18
N VAL A 112 0.31 12.46 10.03
CA VAL A 112 1.02 11.89 8.88
C VAL A 112 2.46 12.37 8.84
N THR A 113 3.40 11.45 8.90
CA THR A 113 4.84 11.72 8.79
C THR A 113 5.36 11.20 7.44
N PRO A 114 5.76 12.08 6.53
CA PRO A 114 6.34 11.66 5.26
C PRO A 114 7.79 11.20 5.46
N ILE A 115 8.15 10.04 4.93
CA ILE A 115 9.47 9.44 5.02
C ILE A 115 10.05 9.29 3.62
N LYS A 116 11.19 9.96 3.36
CA LYS A 116 11.86 9.90 2.06
C LYS A 116 12.80 8.70 1.97
N LEU A 117 12.25 7.50 2.11
CA LEU A 117 12.96 6.22 2.00
C LEU A 117 12.11 5.25 1.18
N GLY A 118 12.77 4.34 0.47
CA GLY A 118 12.15 3.13 -0.03
C GLY A 118 12.05 2.10 1.09
N LEU A 119 11.10 1.19 0.95
CA LEU A 119 11.01 -0.01 1.78
C LEU A 119 11.61 -1.20 1.03
N GLY A 120 12.25 -2.12 1.76
CA GLY A 120 12.85 -3.32 1.20
C GLY A 120 13.15 -4.36 2.28
N LYS A 121 13.88 -5.41 1.90
CA LYS A 121 14.24 -6.50 2.82
C LYS A 121 15.21 -6.04 3.93
N LYS A 122 16.11 -5.09 3.64
CA LYS A 122 17.13 -4.57 4.56
C LYS A 122 17.54 -3.16 4.16
N ALA A 123 18.18 -2.45 5.06
CA ALA A 123 18.74 -1.13 4.77
C ALA A 123 19.78 -1.19 3.64
N GLY A 124 19.82 -0.14 2.82
CA GLY A 124 20.73 -0.05 1.69
C GLY A 124 20.42 1.10 0.75
N LYS A 125 20.94 1.00 -0.46
CA LYS A 125 20.71 1.93 -1.56
C LYS A 125 20.19 1.18 -2.78
N ALA A 126 19.37 1.84 -3.58
CA ALA A 126 18.89 1.34 -4.87
C ALA A 126 18.74 2.49 -5.86
N PHE A 127 18.48 2.13 -7.11
CA PHE A 127 18.22 3.08 -8.17
C PHE A 127 16.81 2.89 -8.70
N ILE A 128 16.07 3.99 -8.82
CA ILE A 128 14.73 4.00 -9.39
C ILE A 128 14.75 4.74 -10.71
N LYS A 129 14.14 4.14 -11.74
CA LYS A 129 13.85 4.77 -13.01
C LYS A 129 12.37 5.07 -13.13
N GLY A 130 12.06 6.28 -13.55
CA GLY A 130 10.69 6.80 -13.60
C GLY A 130 10.46 7.93 -12.60
N THR A 131 9.39 8.67 -12.81
CA THR A 131 9.10 9.88 -12.01
C THR A 131 7.72 9.90 -11.38
N ASN A 132 6.88 8.94 -11.73
CA ASN A 132 5.45 8.87 -11.34
C ASN A 132 5.16 7.55 -10.61
N SER A 133 3.88 7.20 -10.49
CA SER A 133 3.38 5.96 -9.89
C SER A 133 3.97 4.66 -10.48
N ALA A 134 4.59 4.70 -11.65
CA ALA A 134 5.25 3.56 -12.30
C ALA A 134 6.79 3.59 -12.17
N ALA A 135 7.32 4.20 -11.11
CA ALA A 135 8.77 4.27 -10.88
C ALA A 135 9.26 2.96 -10.28
N SER A 136 10.00 2.14 -11.03
CA SER A 136 10.48 0.83 -10.60
C SER A 136 11.99 0.80 -10.37
N LEU A 137 12.44 -0.15 -9.54
CA LEU A 137 13.86 -0.38 -9.30
C LEU A 137 14.59 -0.84 -10.59
N THR A 138 15.78 -0.33 -10.81
CA THR A 138 16.65 -0.73 -11.92
C THR A 138 18.01 -1.19 -11.42
N THR A 139 18.51 -2.27 -12.00
CA THR A 139 19.82 -2.85 -11.71
C THR A 139 20.81 -2.72 -12.85
N SER A 140 20.39 -2.29 -14.03
CA SER A 140 21.19 -2.34 -15.24
C SER A 140 21.23 -1.05 -16.09
N ASP A 141 20.23 -0.18 -15.97
CA ASP A 141 20.17 1.08 -16.72
C ASP A 141 20.06 2.26 -15.76
N PHE A 142 21.21 2.82 -15.37
CA PHE A 142 21.31 3.94 -14.45
C PHE A 142 21.19 5.32 -15.10
N LYS A 143 21.08 5.38 -16.43
CA LYS A 143 20.90 6.65 -17.14
C LYS A 143 19.55 7.27 -16.75
N ASN A 144 19.59 8.45 -16.13
CA ASN A 144 18.43 9.15 -15.57
C ASN A 144 17.74 8.41 -14.40
N ALA A 145 18.42 7.47 -13.73
CA ALA A 145 17.92 6.86 -12.50
C ALA A 145 18.21 7.75 -11.28
N GLN A 146 17.28 7.77 -10.33
CA GLN A 146 17.47 8.42 -9.04
C GLN A 146 18.00 7.40 -8.04
N GLU A 147 19.13 7.71 -7.35
CA GLU A 147 19.57 6.95 -6.19
C GLU A 147 18.61 7.23 -5.02
N ILE A 148 18.19 6.18 -4.33
CA ILE A 148 17.35 6.23 -3.14
C ILE A 148 17.97 5.43 -2.00
N SER A 149 17.68 5.86 -0.77
CA SER A 149 17.96 5.05 0.43
C SER A 149 16.79 4.15 0.75
N ILE A 150 17.09 2.93 1.20
CA ILE A 150 16.11 1.91 1.56
C ILE A 150 16.27 1.55 3.03
N THR A 151 15.17 1.22 3.70
CA THR A 151 15.14 0.60 5.02
C THR A 151 14.19 -0.60 5.03
N SER A 152 14.33 -1.51 6.00
CA SER A 152 13.28 -2.47 6.30
C SER A 152 12.29 -1.89 7.31
N ILE A 153 11.09 -2.48 7.38
CA ILE A 153 10.11 -2.09 8.42
C ILE A 153 10.66 -2.46 9.81
N ASP A 154 11.25 -3.63 9.93
CA ASP A 154 11.81 -4.08 11.21
C ASP A 154 12.94 -3.16 11.71
N ASP A 155 13.86 -2.73 10.83
CA ASP A 155 14.93 -1.79 11.18
C ASP A 155 14.37 -0.41 11.55
N PHE A 156 13.41 0.11 10.76
CA PHE A 156 12.84 1.44 10.99
C PHE A 156 12.09 1.55 12.33
N PHE A 157 11.43 0.46 12.75
CA PHE A 157 10.69 0.40 14.01
C PHE A 157 11.47 -0.27 15.14
N SER A 158 12.74 -0.63 14.93
CA SER A 158 13.61 -1.16 15.99
C SER A 158 13.71 -0.18 17.17
N GLY A 159 13.53 -0.70 18.38
CA GLY A 159 13.59 0.10 19.61
C GLY A 159 12.39 1.03 19.84
N LYS A 160 11.37 1.02 18.98
CA LYS A 160 10.13 1.77 19.18
C LYS A 160 9.07 0.88 19.81
N ASN A 161 8.34 1.41 20.80
CA ASN A 161 7.26 0.68 21.48
C ASN A 161 5.90 0.82 20.76
N ASP A 162 5.91 1.37 19.57
CA ASP A 162 4.72 1.63 18.79
C ASP A 162 4.13 0.32 18.22
N VAL A 163 2.83 0.16 18.28
CA VAL A 163 2.12 -1.00 17.73
C VAL A 163 1.61 -0.68 16.34
N ILE A 164 1.95 -1.49 15.35
CA ILE A 164 1.49 -1.33 13.98
C ILE A 164 0.15 -2.03 13.79
N GLY A 165 -0.87 -1.29 13.38
CA GLY A 165 -2.22 -1.79 13.11
C GLY A 165 -2.49 -2.15 11.67
N LEU A 166 -1.75 -1.51 10.74
CA LEU A 166 -1.91 -1.69 9.30
C LEU A 166 -0.56 -1.52 8.59
N ILE A 167 -0.27 -2.41 7.65
CA ILE A 167 0.78 -2.25 6.65
C ILE A 167 0.12 -2.28 5.26
N LYS A 168 0.21 -1.19 4.50
CA LYS A 168 -0.13 -1.13 3.08
C LYS A 168 1.16 -1.12 2.28
N LEU A 169 1.25 -1.95 1.24
CA LEU A 169 2.38 -2.01 0.31
C LEU A 169 1.87 -1.91 -1.12
N ASP A 170 2.43 -0.94 -1.82
CA ASP A 170 2.28 -0.71 -3.25
C ASP A 170 3.59 -0.10 -3.74
N VAL A 171 4.62 -0.94 -3.83
CA VAL A 171 6.04 -0.54 -3.94
C VAL A 171 6.70 -1.03 -5.22
N GLU A 172 5.87 -1.18 -6.26
CA GLU A 172 6.28 -1.40 -7.65
C GLU A 172 7.19 -2.64 -7.83
N GLY A 173 6.85 -3.74 -7.12
CA GLY A 173 7.48 -5.04 -7.28
C GLY A 173 8.52 -5.39 -6.21
N GLU A 174 8.61 -4.63 -5.12
CA GLU A 174 9.45 -4.97 -3.96
C GLU A 174 8.63 -5.53 -2.78
N GLU A 175 7.34 -5.82 -2.98
CA GLU A 175 6.42 -6.24 -1.92
C GLU A 175 6.93 -7.47 -1.17
N LEU A 176 7.38 -8.50 -1.88
CA LEU A 176 7.96 -9.70 -1.25
C LEU A 176 9.22 -9.38 -0.44
N GLY A 177 10.07 -8.47 -0.95
CA GLY A 177 11.24 -7.97 -0.25
C GLY A 177 10.87 -7.24 1.04
N VAL A 178 9.89 -6.35 0.97
CA VAL A 178 9.40 -5.59 2.13
C VAL A 178 8.78 -6.51 3.17
N ILE A 179 7.97 -7.49 2.79
CA ILE A 179 7.40 -8.49 3.73
C ILE A 179 8.52 -9.26 4.43
N LYS A 180 9.58 -9.67 3.72
CA LYS A 180 10.75 -10.31 4.34
C LYS A 180 11.49 -9.39 5.33
N GLY A 181 11.42 -8.08 5.15
CA GLY A 181 11.98 -7.08 6.06
C GLY A 181 10.99 -6.56 7.12
N ALA A 182 9.84 -7.22 7.27
CA ALA A 182 8.79 -6.88 8.23
C ALA A 182 8.36 -8.07 9.11
N LEU A 183 9.09 -9.20 9.03
CA LEU A 183 8.64 -10.44 9.65
C LEU A 183 8.54 -10.34 11.18
N GLU A 184 9.47 -9.65 11.84
CA GLU A 184 9.44 -9.48 13.30
C GLU A 184 8.29 -8.57 13.72
N THR A 185 8.05 -7.49 12.97
CA THR A 185 6.90 -6.60 13.15
C THR A 185 5.57 -7.36 12.94
N ILE A 186 5.47 -8.17 11.89
CA ILE A 186 4.27 -8.97 11.60
C ILE A 186 4.01 -9.99 12.72
N LYS A 187 5.05 -10.65 13.23
CA LYS A 187 4.93 -11.59 14.37
C LYS A 187 4.46 -10.91 15.63
N ARG A 188 5.06 -9.75 15.96
CA ARG A 188 4.78 -8.99 17.18
C ARG A 188 3.37 -8.39 17.19
N ASP A 189 3.01 -7.68 16.12
CA ASP A 189 1.85 -6.79 16.10
C ASP A 189 0.62 -7.38 15.39
N LYS A 190 0.81 -8.36 14.54
CA LYS A 190 -0.22 -8.98 13.68
C LYS A 190 -1.10 -7.93 12.99
N PRO A 191 -0.48 -6.97 12.24
CA PRO A 191 -1.21 -5.89 11.58
C PRO A 191 -2.15 -6.43 10.51
N ILE A 192 -3.12 -5.62 10.11
CA ILE A 192 -3.81 -5.83 8.83
C ILE A 192 -2.78 -5.62 7.72
N LEU A 193 -2.83 -6.45 6.69
CA LEU A 193 -1.94 -6.39 5.54
C LEU A 193 -2.76 -6.08 4.28
N LEU A 194 -2.39 -5.03 3.56
CA LEU A 194 -2.92 -4.67 2.25
C LEU A 194 -1.74 -4.64 1.28
N ILE A 195 -1.60 -5.64 0.46
CA ILE A 195 -0.40 -5.83 -0.36
C ILE A 195 -0.79 -5.93 -1.81
N SER A 196 -0.31 -5.00 -2.65
CA SER A 196 -0.41 -5.11 -4.11
C SER A 196 0.38 -6.33 -4.58
N VAL A 197 -0.26 -7.25 -5.32
CA VAL A 197 0.35 -8.52 -5.75
C VAL A 197 0.30 -8.69 -7.26
N TYR A 198 0.31 -7.59 -8.00
CA TYR A 198 0.18 -7.58 -9.45
C TYR A 198 1.45 -7.10 -10.19
N HIS A 199 2.44 -6.60 -9.47
CA HIS A 199 3.66 -6.08 -10.08
C HIS A 199 4.57 -7.19 -10.57
N ARG A 200 4.75 -8.25 -9.76
CA ARG A 200 5.60 -9.42 -10.09
C ARG A 200 4.87 -10.73 -9.79
N PRO A 201 5.09 -11.79 -10.57
CA PRO A 201 4.53 -13.11 -10.27
C PRO A 201 4.91 -13.60 -8.87
N GLU A 202 6.13 -13.31 -8.42
CA GLU A 202 6.65 -13.69 -7.11
C GLU A 202 5.81 -13.13 -5.96
N ASP A 203 5.30 -11.91 -6.08
CA ASP A 203 4.45 -11.29 -5.07
C ASP A 203 3.14 -12.07 -4.91
N PHE A 204 2.55 -12.48 -6.04
CA PHE A 204 1.30 -13.26 -6.04
C PHE A 204 1.47 -14.66 -5.45
N PHE A 205 2.55 -15.36 -5.79
CA PHE A 205 2.73 -16.77 -5.43
C PHE A 205 3.41 -17.00 -4.08
N PHE A 206 4.27 -16.08 -3.61
CA PHE A 206 5.12 -16.35 -2.44
C PHE A 206 4.77 -15.54 -1.19
N ILE A 207 4.08 -14.39 -1.30
CA ILE A 207 3.79 -13.57 -0.11
C ILE A 207 2.83 -14.30 0.84
N LYS A 208 1.72 -14.84 0.33
CA LYS A 208 0.76 -15.55 1.18
C LYS A 208 1.38 -16.77 1.88
N PRO A 209 2.06 -17.72 1.19
CA PRO A 209 2.74 -18.85 1.85
C PRO A 209 3.73 -18.38 2.91
N LEU A 210 4.55 -17.36 2.61
CA LEU A 210 5.53 -16.82 3.58
C LEU A 210 4.87 -16.37 4.89
N ILE A 211 3.69 -15.74 4.81
CA ILE A 211 2.97 -15.29 6.01
C ILE A 211 2.24 -16.46 6.69
N ASP A 212 1.70 -17.41 5.93
CA ASP A 212 1.06 -18.64 6.47
C ASP A 212 2.05 -19.45 7.31
N ASP A 213 3.30 -19.58 6.85
CA ASP A 213 4.37 -20.31 7.54
C ASP A 213 4.71 -19.73 8.94
N LEU A 214 4.34 -18.49 9.19
CA LEU A 214 4.49 -17.87 10.52
C LEU A 214 3.49 -18.42 11.55
N ASN A 215 2.47 -19.14 11.14
CA ASN A 215 1.42 -19.73 12.00
C ASN A 215 0.71 -18.72 12.93
N LEU A 216 0.47 -17.49 12.45
CA LEU A 216 -0.11 -16.39 13.24
C LEU A 216 -1.63 -16.31 13.18
N GLY A 217 -2.29 -17.27 12.50
CA GLY A 217 -3.74 -17.31 12.35
C GLY A 217 -4.30 -16.28 11.38
N TYR A 218 -3.52 -15.83 10.40
CA TYR A 218 -4.00 -14.94 9.35
C TYR A 218 -5.06 -15.60 8.48
N LYS A 219 -6.08 -14.84 8.15
CA LYS A 219 -7.04 -15.12 7.08
C LYS A 219 -6.74 -14.22 5.91
N PHE A 220 -6.87 -14.75 4.71
CA PHE A 220 -6.57 -14.02 3.48
C PHE A 220 -7.77 -13.93 2.56
N MET A 221 -7.83 -12.83 1.82
CA MET A 221 -8.69 -12.67 0.66
C MET A 221 -7.92 -11.93 -0.43
N ILE A 222 -8.18 -12.26 -1.68
CA ILE A 222 -7.70 -11.52 -2.83
C ILE A 222 -8.85 -10.70 -3.34
N ARG A 223 -8.62 -9.40 -3.57
CA ARG A 223 -9.59 -8.48 -4.12
C ARG A 223 -8.98 -7.68 -5.24
N LYS A 224 -9.78 -7.41 -6.23
CA LYS A 224 -9.45 -6.50 -7.30
C LYS A 224 -10.07 -5.15 -6.99
N THR A 225 -9.25 -4.11 -6.92
CA THR A 225 -9.72 -2.77 -6.55
C THR A 225 -10.13 -1.91 -7.75
N SER A 226 -9.76 -2.33 -8.98
CA SER A 226 -10.15 -1.68 -10.23
C SER A 226 -10.62 -2.68 -11.29
N SER A 227 -11.61 -2.31 -12.10
CA SER A 227 -12.14 -3.13 -13.20
C SER A 227 -11.44 -2.91 -14.54
N PHE A 228 -10.53 -1.94 -14.64
CA PHE A 228 -10.00 -1.51 -15.94
C PHE A 228 -8.99 -2.45 -16.58
N ARG A 229 -8.28 -3.27 -15.81
CA ARG A 229 -7.30 -4.24 -16.35
C ARG A 229 -7.30 -5.51 -15.52
N VAL A 230 -7.28 -6.65 -16.17
CA VAL A 230 -7.28 -7.97 -15.51
C VAL A 230 -6.03 -8.16 -14.64
N THR A 231 -4.90 -7.60 -15.04
CA THR A 231 -3.58 -7.83 -14.44
C THR A 231 -3.13 -6.75 -13.46
N SER A 232 -3.90 -5.67 -13.25
CA SER A 232 -3.52 -4.59 -12.32
C SER A 232 -4.47 -4.48 -11.15
N GLU A 233 -4.09 -3.75 -10.12
CA GLU A 233 -4.96 -3.41 -8.99
C GLU A 233 -5.50 -4.63 -8.22
N THR A 234 -4.67 -5.69 -8.08
CA THR A 234 -5.00 -6.87 -7.30
C THR A 234 -4.32 -6.78 -5.94
N VAL A 235 -5.11 -6.83 -4.87
CA VAL A 235 -4.64 -6.68 -3.49
C VAL A 235 -4.86 -7.97 -2.72
N LEU A 236 -3.79 -8.48 -2.09
CA LEU A 236 -3.86 -9.50 -1.06
C LEU A 236 -4.15 -8.82 0.27
N ILE A 237 -5.29 -9.14 0.87
CA ILE A 237 -5.71 -8.61 2.17
C ILE A 237 -5.53 -9.72 3.20
N GLY A 238 -4.66 -9.48 4.19
CA GLY A 238 -4.41 -10.39 5.31
C GLY A 238 -4.85 -9.78 6.64
N TYR A 239 -5.49 -10.57 7.52
CA TYR A 239 -5.84 -10.15 8.87
C TYR A 239 -5.90 -11.34 9.82
N SER A 240 -5.48 -11.16 11.05
CA SER A 240 -5.65 -12.13 12.14
C SER A 240 -6.99 -11.92 12.84
N GLY A 241 -7.55 -12.93 13.44
CA GLY A 241 -8.83 -12.91 14.19
C GLY A 241 -8.83 -12.00 15.42
#